data_5e7e009a642f0f63ead4177888e46cc2
#
_entry.id   5e7e009a642f0f63ead4177888e46cc2
#
_cell.length_a   1.000
_cell.length_b   1.000
_cell.length_c   1.000
_cell.angle_alpha   90.00
_cell.angle_beta   90.00
_cell.angle_gamma   90.00
#
_symmetry.space_group_name_H-M   'P 1'
#
loop_
_entity.id
_entity.type
_entity.pdbx_description
1 polymer ?
#
loop_
_entity_poly.entity_id
_entity_poly.type
_entity_poly.pdbx_seq_one_letter_code
_entity_poly.pdbx_strand_id
1 'polypeptide(L)'
;MLHVPTPVTSFVGASPAMGPGAAATGGPVAELVVSALGKSFEPGTPVLRNVHFQVTTGQRVALIGANGAGKSTLLRCCMHLIRPDAGEVRLFGTPLGGLDAQALRRLRAQVGFVFQKHNLVPRLSALSNVLHGALPRAPLARAWLQSLAPAALREEAMLCLERVGLTHIALRRADKLSGGQSQRVAVARALMQRPRLIVADEPAASLDPVAGDEVMSLFSGLVKDEGLTMVFTSHDLVHAVKYADRVIALQRGEIVLDALSHEIDVAELRALYA
;
A
#
# COMPACT_ATOMS: atom_id res chain seq x y z
N MET A 1 44.79 -26.73 -5.52
CA MET A 1 43.95 -26.26 -6.62
C MET A 1 42.60 -25.85 -6.02
N LEU A 2 42.47 -24.56 -5.77
CA LEU A 2 41.25 -23.96 -5.18
C LEU A 2 40.31 -23.61 -6.34
N HIS A 3 39.12 -24.19 -6.31
CA HIS A 3 38.06 -23.95 -7.29
C HIS A 3 37.42 -22.60 -6.99
N VAL A 4 37.61 -21.64 -7.89
CA VAL A 4 36.98 -20.32 -7.85
C VAL A 4 35.57 -20.47 -8.48
N PRO A 5 34.46 -20.15 -7.80
CA PRO A 5 33.17 -20.18 -8.43
C PRO A 5 33.03 -18.98 -9.40
N THR A 6 32.54 -19.26 -10.59
CA THR A 6 32.18 -18.33 -11.66
C THR A 6 31.06 -17.38 -11.19
N PRO A 7 31.10 -16.09 -11.54
CA PRO A 7 30.04 -15.14 -11.17
C PRO A 7 28.75 -15.49 -11.91
N VAL A 8 27.67 -15.55 -11.15
CA VAL A 8 26.29 -15.74 -11.63
C VAL A 8 25.92 -14.56 -12.51
N THR A 9 25.53 -14.86 -13.71
CA THR A 9 25.10 -13.93 -14.76
C THR A 9 23.93 -13.09 -14.26
N SER A 10 24.08 -11.77 -14.29
CA SER A 10 23.07 -10.76 -13.97
C SER A 10 21.85 -10.94 -14.87
N PHE A 11 20.71 -11.31 -14.28
CA PHE A 11 19.40 -11.15 -14.91
C PHE A 11 18.99 -9.67 -14.87
N VAL A 12 19.61 -8.87 -15.73
CA VAL A 12 19.10 -7.56 -16.10
C VAL A 12 18.14 -7.81 -17.28
N GLY A 13 16.89 -8.08 -16.97
CA GLY A 13 15.80 -7.95 -17.93
C GLY A 13 15.70 -6.48 -18.29
N ALA A 14 16.12 -6.13 -19.50
CA ALA A 14 16.10 -4.78 -20.04
C ALA A 14 14.66 -4.25 -20.05
N SER A 15 14.39 -3.27 -19.18
CA SER A 15 13.20 -2.43 -19.28
C SER A 15 13.28 -1.66 -20.61
N PRO A 16 12.26 -1.71 -21.47
CA PRO A 16 12.30 -0.93 -22.72
C PRO A 16 12.25 0.56 -22.37
N ALA A 17 13.24 1.30 -22.85
CA ALA A 17 13.30 2.75 -22.80
C ALA A 17 12.06 3.32 -23.52
N MET A 18 11.15 3.93 -22.80
CA MET A 18 10.01 4.66 -23.37
C MET A 18 10.48 6.05 -23.79
N GLY A 19 10.54 6.26 -25.11
CA GLY A 19 10.67 7.57 -25.74
C GLY A 19 9.38 8.40 -25.57
N PRO A 20 9.43 9.75 -25.69
CA PRO A 20 8.27 10.61 -25.53
C PRO A 20 7.35 10.52 -26.76
N GLY A 21 6.12 10.10 -26.55
CA GLY A 21 5.03 10.26 -27.51
C GLY A 21 4.52 8.98 -28.15
N ALA A 22 3.51 8.35 -27.53
CA ALA A 22 2.55 7.52 -28.26
C ALA A 22 1.16 7.65 -27.60
N ALA A 23 0.21 8.03 -28.42
CA ALA A 23 -1.21 8.14 -28.10
C ALA A 23 -1.81 6.76 -27.80
N ALA A 24 -2.86 6.78 -26.97
CA ALA A 24 -3.72 5.71 -26.51
C ALA A 24 -3.90 4.52 -27.47
N THR A 25 -3.31 3.40 -27.09
CA THR A 25 -3.80 2.05 -27.39
C THR A 25 -4.13 1.40 -26.05
N GLY A 26 -5.32 0.78 -25.92
CA GLY A 26 -5.94 0.35 -24.66
C GLY A 26 -5.19 -0.72 -23.87
N GLY A 27 -4.04 -0.37 -23.31
CA GLY A 27 -3.32 -1.15 -22.31
C GLY A 27 -3.78 -0.79 -20.89
N PRO A 28 -3.43 -1.61 -19.89
CA PRO A 28 -3.83 -1.35 -18.51
C PRO A 28 -3.35 0.04 -18.05
N VAL A 29 -4.28 0.85 -17.55
CA VAL A 29 -4.01 2.23 -17.11
C VAL A 29 -3.16 2.18 -15.85
N ALA A 30 -2.06 2.94 -15.81
CA ALA A 30 -1.23 3.04 -14.63
C ALA A 30 -1.90 3.95 -13.57
N GLU A 31 -2.12 3.40 -12.38
CA GLU A 31 -2.67 4.12 -11.22
C GLU A 31 -1.58 4.87 -10.45
N LEU A 32 -0.38 4.30 -10.38
CA LEU A 32 0.79 4.90 -9.76
C LEU A 32 2.00 4.74 -10.69
N VAL A 33 2.71 5.82 -10.96
CA VAL A 33 3.98 5.83 -11.71
C VAL A 33 5.02 6.55 -10.89
N VAL A 34 6.16 5.93 -10.71
CA VAL A 34 7.32 6.46 -10.01
C VAL A 34 8.50 6.47 -10.98
N SER A 35 9.13 7.63 -11.15
CA SER A 35 10.20 7.83 -12.11
C SER A 35 11.39 8.54 -11.46
N ALA A 36 12.55 7.90 -11.47
CA ALA A 36 13.85 8.43 -10.95
C ALA A 36 13.73 8.99 -9.52
N LEU A 37 12.91 8.36 -8.66
CA LEU A 37 12.65 8.87 -7.33
C LEU A 37 13.89 8.77 -6.44
N GLY A 38 14.28 9.89 -5.87
CA GLY A 38 15.35 10.01 -4.89
C GLY A 38 14.90 10.71 -3.62
N LYS A 39 15.40 10.24 -2.46
CA LYS A 39 15.15 10.85 -1.15
C LYS A 39 16.32 10.70 -0.21
N SER A 40 16.75 11.80 0.40
CA SER A 40 17.71 11.84 1.51
C SER A 40 17.09 12.62 2.66
N PHE A 41 17.41 12.24 3.91
CA PHE A 41 17.07 13.03 5.09
C PHE A 41 18.29 13.79 5.60
N GLU A 42 19.49 13.26 5.32
CA GLU A 42 20.76 13.89 5.65
C GLU A 42 21.61 14.03 4.37
N PRO A 43 22.40 15.11 4.24
CA PRO A 43 23.32 15.27 3.10
C PRO A 43 24.24 14.06 2.93
N GLY A 44 24.30 13.52 1.72
CA GLY A 44 25.16 12.37 1.42
C GLY A 44 24.64 10.99 1.82
N THR A 45 23.50 10.90 2.52
CA THR A 45 22.91 9.62 2.95
C THR A 45 21.55 9.38 2.29
N PRO A 46 21.51 8.98 1.01
CA PRO A 46 20.25 8.73 0.32
C PRO A 46 19.57 7.47 0.85
N VAL A 47 18.28 7.61 1.19
CA VAL A 47 17.40 6.51 1.60
C VAL A 47 16.73 5.86 0.37
N LEU A 48 16.48 6.65 -0.68
CA LEU A 48 15.99 6.17 -1.97
C LEU A 48 16.88 6.71 -3.08
N ARG A 49 17.20 5.84 -4.05
CA ARG A 49 18.09 6.14 -5.16
C ARG A 49 17.48 5.67 -6.47
N ASN A 50 17.17 6.62 -7.34
CA ASN A 50 16.75 6.36 -8.72
C ASN A 50 15.68 5.26 -8.86
N VAL A 51 14.65 5.30 -8.00
CA VAL A 51 13.59 4.28 -7.96
C VAL A 51 12.62 4.49 -9.12
N HIS A 52 12.36 3.42 -9.88
CA HIS A 52 11.41 3.41 -11.00
C HIS A 52 10.48 2.21 -10.90
N PHE A 53 9.19 2.41 -10.92
CA PHE A 53 8.19 1.37 -11.11
C PHE A 53 6.84 1.98 -11.46
N GLN A 54 5.93 1.14 -11.93
CA GLN A 54 4.53 1.53 -12.13
C GLN A 54 3.61 0.43 -11.59
N VAL A 55 2.40 0.82 -11.22
CA VAL A 55 1.34 -0.08 -10.77
C VAL A 55 0.12 0.16 -11.63
N THR A 56 -0.39 -0.89 -12.25
CA THR A 56 -1.56 -0.83 -13.14
C THR A 56 -2.86 -1.09 -12.37
N THR A 57 -3.97 -0.64 -12.94
CA THR A 57 -5.32 -0.86 -12.37
C THR A 57 -5.56 -2.34 -12.06
N GLY A 58 -6.05 -2.63 -10.88
CA GLY A 58 -6.37 -3.99 -10.40
C GLY A 58 -5.15 -4.82 -9.98
N GLN A 59 -3.92 -4.32 -10.15
CA GLN A 59 -2.71 -5.04 -9.78
C GLN A 59 -2.45 -4.96 -8.27
N ARG A 60 -2.06 -6.08 -7.67
CA ARG A 60 -1.59 -6.16 -6.27
C ARG A 60 -0.06 -6.28 -6.29
N VAL A 61 0.62 -5.28 -5.74
CA VAL A 61 2.08 -5.21 -5.72
C VAL A 61 2.59 -5.28 -4.28
N ALA A 62 3.50 -6.22 -4.01
CA ALA A 62 4.22 -6.29 -2.75
C ALA A 62 5.58 -5.57 -2.88
N LEU A 63 5.84 -4.62 -1.98
CA LEU A 63 7.16 -4.02 -1.79
C LEU A 63 7.86 -4.75 -0.64
N ILE A 64 8.93 -5.46 -0.94
CA ILE A 64 9.69 -6.21 0.06
C ILE A 64 11.08 -5.60 0.26
N GLY A 65 11.73 -5.96 1.36
CA GLY A 65 13.07 -5.49 1.69
C GLY A 65 13.34 -5.57 3.19
N ALA A 66 14.60 -5.58 3.57
CA ALA A 66 15.01 -5.54 4.96
C ALA A 66 14.48 -4.30 5.71
N ASN A 67 14.52 -4.34 7.04
CA ASN A 67 14.23 -3.15 7.85
C ASN A 67 15.24 -2.06 7.52
N GLY A 68 14.74 -0.83 7.30
CA GLY A 68 15.59 0.29 6.87
C GLY A 68 15.86 0.38 5.36
N ALA A 69 15.41 -0.58 4.53
CA ALA A 69 15.62 -0.53 3.08
C ALA A 69 14.94 0.67 2.36
N GLY A 70 14.04 1.40 3.05
CA GLY A 70 13.36 2.56 2.49
C GLY A 70 11.89 2.32 2.10
N LYS A 71 11.30 1.15 2.36
CA LYS A 71 9.91 0.79 1.97
C LYS A 71 8.87 1.82 2.40
N SER A 72 8.78 2.12 3.70
CA SER A 72 7.82 3.10 4.24
C SER A 72 8.10 4.52 3.74
N THR A 73 9.38 4.87 3.52
CA THR A 73 9.75 6.15 2.90
C THR A 73 9.26 6.22 1.47
N LEU A 74 9.43 5.14 0.70
CA LEU A 74 8.94 5.05 -0.67
C LEU A 74 7.42 5.22 -0.74
N LEU A 75 6.64 4.48 0.09
CA LEU A 75 5.19 4.64 0.15
C LEU A 75 4.76 6.08 0.52
N ARG A 76 5.45 6.70 1.48
CA ARG A 76 5.16 8.09 1.87
C ARG A 76 5.51 9.08 0.77
N CYS A 77 6.57 8.85 0.00
CA CYS A 77 6.89 9.66 -1.18
C CYS A 77 5.85 9.44 -2.30
N CYS A 78 5.42 8.20 -2.56
CA CYS A 78 4.36 7.90 -3.53
C CYS A 78 3.05 8.64 -3.21
N MET A 79 2.76 8.83 -1.92
CA MET A 79 1.59 9.60 -1.47
C MET A 79 1.89 11.09 -1.27
N HIS A 80 3.10 11.54 -1.60
CA HIS A 80 3.58 12.92 -1.36
C HIS A 80 3.38 13.39 0.09
N LEU A 81 3.37 12.44 1.04
CA LEU A 81 3.43 12.73 2.49
C LEU A 81 4.83 13.18 2.89
N ILE A 82 5.84 12.70 2.17
CA ILE A 82 7.22 13.18 2.20
C ILE A 82 7.52 13.65 0.77
N ARG A 83 8.02 14.87 0.62
CA ARG A 83 8.44 15.38 -0.68
C ARG A 83 9.72 14.70 -1.11
N PRO A 84 9.77 14.08 -2.30
CA PRO A 84 11.01 13.55 -2.87
C PRO A 84 11.98 14.70 -3.19
N ASP A 85 13.27 14.40 -3.22
CA ASP A 85 14.32 15.38 -3.56
C ASP A 85 14.62 15.35 -5.07
N ALA A 86 14.34 14.20 -5.72
CA ALA A 86 14.49 14.02 -7.16
C ALA A 86 13.39 13.11 -7.71
N GLY A 87 13.17 13.19 -9.02
CA GLY A 87 12.22 12.36 -9.72
C GLY A 87 10.78 12.85 -9.66
N GLU A 88 9.88 12.06 -10.19
CA GLU A 88 8.45 12.37 -10.31
C GLU A 88 7.60 11.21 -9.83
N VAL A 89 6.49 11.53 -9.17
CA VAL A 89 5.41 10.60 -8.86
C VAL A 89 4.14 11.07 -9.52
N ARG A 90 3.49 10.17 -10.26
CA ARG A 90 2.15 10.40 -10.82
C ARG A 90 1.16 9.45 -10.15
N LEU A 91 0.05 10.00 -9.72
CA LEU A 91 -1.08 9.26 -9.15
C LEU A 91 -2.31 9.50 -10.02
N PHE A 92 -2.90 8.42 -10.52
CA PHE A 92 -4.05 8.49 -11.46
C PHE A 92 -3.76 9.38 -12.68
N GLY A 93 -2.54 9.29 -13.24
CA GLY A 93 -2.09 10.12 -14.37
C GLY A 93 -1.67 11.54 -14.00
N THR A 94 -1.95 12.02 -12.78
CA THR A 94 -1.64 13.39 -12.34
C THR A 94 -0.28 13.45 -11.63
N PRO A 95 0.68 14.29 -12.08
CA PRO A 95 1.94 14.49 -11.39
C PRO A 95 1.69 15.20 -10.05
N LEU A 96 2.33 14.71 -8.97
CA LEU A 96 2.12 15.23 -7.62
C LEU A 96 3.00 16.46 -7.32
N GLY A 97 4.11 16.60 -8.04
CA GLY A 97 5.00 17.75 -7.90
C GLY A 97 4.31 19.04 -8.35
N GLY A 98 4.35 20.06 -7.52
CA GLY A 98 3.76 21.37 -7.84
C GLY A 98 2.27 21.52 -7.54
N LEU A 99 1.58 20.46 -7.10
CA LEU A 99 0.18 20.57 -6.68
C LEU A 99 0.06 21.31 -5.34
N ASP A 100 -1.00 22.10 -5.23
CA ASP A 100 -1.36 22.71 -3.96
C ASP A 100 -1.94 21.68 -2.96
N ALA A 101 -2.07 22.10 -1.70
CA ALA A 101 -2.56 21.23 -0.63
C ALA A 101 -3.99 20.72 -0.87
N GLN A 102 -4.84 21.48 -1.56
CA GLN A 102 -6.21 21.10 -1.86
C GLN A 102 -6.26 20.02 -2.94
N ALA A 103 -5.50 20.19 -4.04
CA ALA A 103 -5.40 19.22 -5.11
C ALA A 103 -4.80 17.89 -4.60
N LEU A 104 -3.73 17.93 -3.81
CA LEU A 104 -3.16 16.76 -3.14
C LEU A 104 -4.18 16.05 -2.24
N ARG A 105 -4.97 16.80 -1.47
CA ARG A 105 -6.03 16.22 -0.62
C ARG A 105 -7.09 15.50 -1.45
N ARG A 106 -7.52 16.08 -2.59
CA ARG A 106 -8.49 15.45 -3.50
C ARG A 106 -7.98 14.17 -4.12
N LEU A 107 -6.70 14.12 -4.52
CA LEU A 107 -6.09 12.89 -5.04
C LEU A 107 -5.96 11.83 -3.95
N ARG A 108 -5.46 12.18 -2.78
CA ARG A 108 -5.33 11.26 -1.64
C ARG A 108 -6.69 10.75 -1.14
N ALA A 109 -7.78 11.50 -1.36
CA ALA A 109 -9.13 11.04 -1.04
C ALA A 109 -9.53 9.77 -1.84
N GLN A 110 -8.84 9.47 -2.95
CA GLN A 110 -9.04 8.27 -3.76
C GLN A 110 -8.10 7.12 -3.38
N VAL A 111 -7.28 7.31 -2.34
CA VAL A 111 -6.34 6.29 -1.84
C VAL A 111 -6.71 5.89 -0.42
N GLY A 112 -7.03 4.62 -0.22
CA GLY A 112 -7.20 4.04 1.12
C GLY A 112 -5.82 3.75 1.72
N PHE A 113 -5.56 4.23 2.95
CA PHE A 113 -4.28 3.97 3.61
C PHE A 113 -4.46 3.11 4.85
N VAL A 114 -3.75 1.98 4.90
CA VAL A 114 -3.69 1.07 6.06
C VAL A 114 -2.30 1.16 6.67
N PHE A 115 -2.21 1.69 7.89
CA PHE A 115 -0.96 1.90 8.60
C PHE A 115 -0.60 0.69 9.47
N GLN A 116 0.67 0.45 9.68
CA GLN A 116 1.20 -0.60 10.57
C GLN A 116 0.62 -0.51 12.00
N LYS A 117 0.49 0.69 12.56
CA LYS A 117 -0.11 0.94 13.90
C LYS A 117 -1.62 1.17 13.85
N HIS A 118 -2.35 0.67 12.86
CA HIS A 118 -3.80 0.80 12.64
C HIS A 118 -4.34 2.25 12.65
N ASN A 119 -3.78 3.15 13.47
CA ASN A 119 -4.17 4.56 13.66
C ASN A 119 -5.68 4.73 13.90
N LEU A 120 -6.27 3.82 14.67
CA LEU A 120 -7.64 3.94 15.15
C LEU A 120 -7.71 4.93 16.31
N VAL A 121 -8.85 5.63 16.44
CA VAL A 121 -9.11 6.48 17.59
C VAL A 121 -9.55 5.58 18.76
N PRO A 122 -8.74 5.41 19.82
CA PRO A 122 -8.92 4.34 20.81
C PRO A 122 -10.26 4.38 21.54
N ARG A 123 -10.74 5.60 21.85
CA ARG A 123 -11.97 5.82 22.62
C ARG A 123 -13.26 5.73 21.79
N LEU A 124 -13.15 5.67 20.47
CA LEU A 124 -14.28 5.53 19.57
C LEU A 124 -14.61 4.06 19.28
N SER A 125 -15.85 3.79 18.90
CA SER A 125 -16.27 2.45 18.46
C SER A 125 -15.62 2.05 17.13
N ALA A 126 -15.64 0.75 16.81
CA ALA A 126 -15.25 0.25 15.51
C ALA A 126 -16.01 0.95 14.38
N LEU A 127 -17.35 1.05 14.52
CA LEU A 127 -18.23 1.74 13.57
C LEU A 127 -17.84 3.22 13.38
N SER A 128 -17.56 3.95 14.47
CA SER A 128 -17.13 5.35 14.38
C SER A 128 -15.78 5.49 13.66
N ASN A 129 -14.84 4.57 13.92
CA ASN A 129 -13.57 4.55 13.22
C ASN A 129 -13.74 4.29 11.71
N VAL A 130 -14.65 3.39 11.31
CA VAL A 130 -14.94 3.12 9.91
C VAL A 130 -15.63 4.32 9.25
N LEU A 131 -16.61 4.96 9.92
CA LEU A 131 -17.27 6.19 9.47
C LEU A 131 -16.26 7.30 9.11
N HIS A 132 -15.17 7.43 9.85
CA HIS A 132 -14.13 8.41 9.55
C HIS A 132 -13.47 8.19 8.17
N GLY A 133 -13.54 6.98 7.61
CA GLY A 133 -13.13 6.71 6.22
C GLY A 133 -13.93 7.50 5.18
N ALA A 134 -15.16 7.93 5.49
CA ALA A 134 -15.96 8.76 4.58
C ALA A 134 -15.57 10.25 4.57
N LEU A 135 -14.82 10.75 5.57
CA LEU A 135 -14.50 12.17 5.71
C LEU A 135 -13.82 12.81 4.48
N PRO A 136 -12.92 12.13 3.76
CA PRO A 136 -12.30 12.70 2.59
C PRO A 136 -13.28 12.98 1.43
N ARG A 137 -14.33 12.15 1.29
CA ARG A 137 -15.32 12.24 0.21
C ARG A 137 -16.62 12.93 0.61
N ALA A 138 -16.94 12.93 1.90
CA ALA A 138 -18.11 13.55 2.47
C ALA A 138 -17.72 14.41 3.69
N PRO A 139 -17.16 15.61 3.48
CA PRO A 139 -16.63 16.46 4.55
C PRO A 139 -17.76 17.13 5.35
N LEU A 140 -18.70 16.32 5.81
CA LEU A 140 -19.79 16.76 6.68
C LEU A 140 -19.28 16.74 8.12
N ALA A 141 -19.33 17.87 8.82
CA ALA A 141 -19.01 17.95 10.26
C ALA A 141 -19.77 16.87 11.07
N ARG A 142 -20.98 16.51 10.61
CA ARG A 142 -21.80 15.45 11.21
C ARG A 142 -21.19 14.05 11.12
N ALA A 143 -20.34 13.77 10.13
CA ALA A 143 -19.70 12.45 9.98
C ALA A 143 -18.61 12.17 11.06
N TRP A 144 -18.17 13.19 11.80
CA TRP A 144 -17.28 13.02 12.94
C TRP A 144 -17.92 12.31 14.13
N LEU A 145 -19.23 12.46 14.30
CA LEU A 145 -19.98 11.86 15.41
C LEU A 145 -20.97 10.82 14.86
N GLN A 146 -20.85 9.58 15.30
CA GLN A 146 -21.71 8.47 14.87
C GLN A 146 -23.20 8.77 15.02
N SER A 147 -23.59 9.45 16.10
CA SER A 147 -24.98 9.81 16.38
C SER A 147 -25.55 10.86 15.42
N LEU A 148 -24.70 11.70 14.84
CA LEU A 148 -25.10 12.77 13.92
C LEU A 148 -24.85 12.39 12.45
N ALA A 149 -24.16 11.28 12.19
CA ALA A 149 -23.88 10.82 10.84
C ALA A 149 -25.18 10.44 10.11
N PRO A 150 -25.31 10.77 8.81
CA PRO A 150 -26.44 10.33 7.99
C PRO A 150 -26.63 8.80 8.05
N ALA A 151 -27.89 8.35 8.04
CA ALA A 151 -28.23 6.91 8.12
C ALA A 151 -27.51 6.12 7.03
N ALA A 152 -27.50 6.61 5.79
CA ALA A 152 -26.82 5.97 4.67
C ALA A 152 -25.31 5.76 4.89
N LEU A 153 -24.60 6.72 5.55
CA LEU A 153 -23.19 6.54 5.88
C LEU A 153 -22.99 5.51 7.01
N ARG A 154 -23.90 5.43 7.96
CA ARG A 154 -23.84 4.41 9.02
C ARG A 154 -24.08 3.00 8.45
N GLU A 155 -25.05 2.86 7.55
CA GLU A 155 -25.33 1.61 6.85
C GLU A 155 -24.12 1.17 6.00
N GLU A 156 -23.53 2.09 5.24
CA GLU A 156 -22.32 1.83 4.47
C GLU A 156 -21.14 1.39 5.37
N ALA A 157 -20.95 2.04 6.51
CA ALA A 157 -19.92 1.67 7.46
C ALA A 157 -20.18 0.29 8.09
N MET A 158 -21.45 -0.08 8.33
CA MET A 158 -21.84 -1.43 8.77
C MET A 158 -21.55 -2.46 7.69
N LEU A 159 -21.83 -2.19 6.42
CA LEU A 159 -21.48 -3.06 5.30
C LEU A 159 -19.94 -3.24 5.20
N CYS A 160 -19.16 -2.19 5.41
CA CYS A 160 -17.69 -2.33 5.47
C CYS A 160 -17.24 -3.22 6.64
N LEU A 161 -17.89 -3.14 7.81
CA LEU A 161 -17.64 -4.04 8.95
C LEU A 161 -18.07 -5.48 8.67
N GLU A 162 -19.16 -5.68 7.96
CA GLU A 162 -19.64 -7.00 7.54
C GLU A 162 -18.62 -7.70 6.63
N ARG A 163 -18.08 -6.99 5.65
CA ARG A 163 -17.04 -7.50 4.74
C ARG A 163 -15.80 -8.02 5.45
N VAL A 164 -15.47 -7.43 6.60
CA VAL A 164 -14.33 -7.88 7.43
C VAL A 164 -14.75 -8.79 8.60
N GLY A 165 -16.04 -9.20 8.66
CA GLY A 165 -16.59 -10.12 9.65
C GLY A 165 -16.71 -9.54 11.07
N LEU A 166 -16.90 -8.22 11.22
CA LEU A 166 -16.86 -7.52 12.50
C LEU A 166 -18.17 -6.80 12.90
N THR A 167 -19.30 -7.11 12.27
CA THR A 167 -20.61 -6.51 12.62
C THR A 167 -20.97 -6.68 14.09
N HIS A 168 -20.68 -7.85 14.67
CA HIS A 168 -20.99 -8.20 16.05
C HIS A 168 -20.25 -7.35 17.11
N ILE A 169 -19.17 -6.66 16.71
CA ILE A 169 -18.40 -5.76 17.59
C ILE A 169 -18.44 -4.30 17.13
N ALA A 170 -19.36 -3.93 16.24
CA ALA A 170 -19.43 -2.58 15.65
C ALA A 170 -19.41 -1.46 16.71
N LEU A 171 -20.06 -1.65 17.84
CA LEU A 171 -20.14 -0.68 18.93
C LEU A 171 -19.02 -0.80 19.97
N ARG A 172 -18.13 -1.82 19.85
CA ARG A 172 -16.98 -2.00 20.75
C ARG A 172 -15.95 -0.91 20.49
N ARG A 173 -15.40 -0.35 21.56
CA ARG A 173 -14.31 0.65 21.48
C ARG A 173 -13.04 0.04 20.89
N ALA A 174 -12.32 0.83 20.10
CA ALA A 174 -11.12 0.37 19.42
C ALA A 174 -9.99 -0.07 20.38
N ASP A 175 -9.89 0.54 21.58
CA ASP A 175 -8.94 0.14 22.62
C ASP A 175 -9.27 -1.22 23.28
N LYS A 176 -10.41 -1.84 22.97
CA LYS A 176 -10.85 -3.15 23.46
C LYS A 176 -10.84 -4.23 22.37
N LEU A 177 -10.30 -3.92 21.21
CA LEU A 177 -10.16 -4.86 20.10
C LEU A 177 -8.84 -5.63 20.20
N SER A 178 -8.83 -6.89 19.72
CA SER A 178 -7.57 -7.59 19.47
C SER A 178 -6.78 -6.94 18.33
N GLY A 179 -5.50 -7.30 18.19
CA GLY A 179 -4.66 -6.79 17.09
C GLY A 179 -5.28 -7.08 15.71
N GLY A 180 -5.70 -8.33 15.45
CA GLY A 180 -6.35 -8.70 14.18
C GLY A 180 -7.69 -8.00 13.97
N GLN A 181 -8.51 -7.82 15.04
CA GLN A 181 -9.75 -7.04 14.95
C GLN A 181 -9.46 -5.58 14.62
N SER A 182 -8.48 -4.97 15.25
CA SER A 182 -8.06 -3.58 14.98
C SER A 182 -7.59 -3.42 13.54
N GLN A 183 -6.83 -4.39 13.02
CA GLN A 183 -6.36 -4.38 11.63
C GLN A 183 -7.54 -4.50 10.66
N ARG A 184 -8.47 -5.43 10.90
CA ARG A 184 -9.69 -5.56 10.06
C ARG A 184 -10.54 -4.28 10.09
N VAL A 185 -10.66 -3.59 11.23
CA VAL A 185 -11.32 -2.27 11.31
C VAL A 185 -10.56 -1.22 10.49
N ALA A 186 -9.23 -1.22 10.48
CA ALA A 186 -8.43 -0.32 9.65
C ALA A 186 -8.63 -0.59 8.15
N VAL A 187 -8.75 -1.86 7.73
CA VAL A 187 -9.11 -2.25 6.37
C VAL A 187 -10.52 -1.75 6.02
N ALA A 188 -11.53 -2.00 6.88
CA ALA A 188 -12.91 -1.51 6.68
C ALA A 188 -12.97 0.02 6.54
N ARG A 189 -12.17 0.75 7.33
CA ARG A 189 -12.04 2.21 7.23
C ARG A 189 -11.45 2.64 5.88
N ALA A 190 -10.46 1.93 5.37
CA ALA A 190 -9.89 2.20 4.06
C ALA A 190 -10.90 1.94 2.93
N LEU A 191 -11.67 0.85 2.99
CA LEU A 191 -12.75 0.54 2.04
C LEU A 191 -13.88 1.59 2.09
N MET A 192 -14.23 2.09 3.29
CA MET A 192 -15.25 3.15 3.45
C MET A 192 -14.91 4.42 2.69
N GLN A 193 -13.65 4.65 2.37
CA GLN A 193 -13.19 5.77 1.54
C GLN A 193 -13.58 5.61 0.06
N ARG A 194 -13.98 4.39 -0.39
CA ARG A 194 -14.21 3.99 -1.79
C ARG A 194 -12.96 4.26 -2.64
N PRO A 195 -11.83 3.68 -2.27
CA PRO A 195 -10.55 3.99 -2.91
C PRO A 195 -10.45 3.36 -4.31
N ARG A 196 -9.61 3.92 -5.17
CA ARG A 196 -9.13 3.28 -6.41
C ARG A 196 -7.84 2.50 -6.16
N LEU A 197 -7.00 3.02 -5.26
CA LEU A 197 -5.75 2.42 -4.84
C LEU A 197 -5.74 2.25 -3.32
N ILE A 198 -5.30 1.11 -2.85
CA ILE A 198 -5.01 0.88 -1.43
C ILE A 198 -3.50 0.81 -1.23
N VAL A 199 -3.00 1.56 -0.26
CA VAL A 199 -1.60 1.51 0.18
C VAL A 199 -1.59 0.97 1.61
N ALA A 200 -0.84 -0.10 1.85
CA ALA A 200 -0.75 -0.72 3.16
C ALA A 200 0.72 -0.86 3.61
N ASP A 201 1.05 -0.23 4.73
CA ASP A 201 2.40 -0.27 5.29
C ASP A 201 2.47 -1.37 6.37
N GLU A 202 3.07 -2.51 6.02
CA GLU A 202 3.22 -3.70 6.87
C GLU A 202 1.92 -4.15 7.57
N PRO A 203 0.85 -4.46 6.82
CA PRO A 203 -0.50 -4.67 7.38
C PRO A 203 -0.62 -5.88 8.32
N ALA A 204 0.33 -6.79 8.36
CA ALA A 204 0.31 -7.97 9.23
C ALA A 204 1.46 -7.99 10.28
N ALA A 205 2.37 -7.02 10.27
CA ALA A 205 3.61 -7.07 11.05
C ALA A 205 3.42 -7.11 12.59
N SER A 206 2.28 -6.63 13.10
CA SER A 206 1.99 -6.58 14.54
C SER A 206 1.16 -7.76 15.03
N LEU A 207 0.94 -8.75 14.18
CA LEU A 207 0.08 -9.91 14.45
C LEU A 207 0.92 -11.17 14.60
N ASP A 208 0.38 -12.17 15.31
CA ASP A 208 0.93 -13.51 15.24
C ASP A 208 0.77 -14.08 13.81
N PRO A 209 1.58 -15.09 13.42
CA PRO A 209 1.59 -15.58 12.05
C PRO A 209 0.23 -16.05 11.53
N VAL A 210 -0.59 -16.69 12.37
CA VAL A 210 -1.90 -17.22 11.98
C VAL A 210 -2.88 -16.05 11.74
N ALA A 211 -2.99 -15.14 12.70
CA ALA A 211 -3.85 -13.97 12.57
C ALA A 211 -3.38 -13.04 11.42
N GLY A 212 -2.07 -12.96 11.18
CA GLY A 212 -1.50 -12.21 10.07
C GLY A 212 -1.91 -12.78 8.72
N ASP A 213 -1.83 -14.11 8.56
CA ASP A 213 -2.25 -14.80 7.34
C ASP A 213 -3.76 -14.67 7.09
N GLU A 214 -4.59 -14.82 8.13
CA GLU A 214 -6.03 -14.59 8.04
C GLU A 214 -6.40 -13.17 7.59
N VAL A 215 -5.75 -12.16 8.17
CA VAL A 215 -5.99 -10.76 7.81
C VAL A 215 -5.55 -10.48 6.38
N MET A 216 -4.38 -10.98 5.96
CA MET A 216 -3.88 -10.79 4.61
C MET A 216 -4.74 -11.52 3.57
N SER A 217 -5.20 -12.74 3.88
CA SER A 217 -6.10 -13.52 3.03
C SER A 217 -7.43 -12.77 2.80
N LEU A 218 -8.07 -12.32 3.88
CA LEU A 218 -9.29 -11.51 3.81
C LEU A 218 -9.06 -10.22 3.01
N PHE A 219 -8.00 -9.49 3.32
CA PHE A 219 -7.70 -8.21 2.71
C PHE A 219 -7.40 -8.33 1.21
N SER A 220 -6.53 -9.25 0.84
CA SER A 220 -6.20 -9.51 -0.57
C SER A 220 -7.42 -10.03 -1.35
N GLY A 221 -8.26 -10.86 -0.72
CA GLY A 221 -9.53 -11.32 -1.30
C GLY A 221 -10.47 -10.15 -1.60
N LEU A 222 -10.72 -9.28 -0.63
CA LEU A 222 -11.58 -8.09 -0.82
C LEU A 222 -11.06 -7.17 -1.92
N VAL A 223 -9.74 -6.93 -1.97
CA VAL A 223 -9.12 -6.10 -3.01
C VAL A 223 -9.33 -6.71 -4.39
N LYS A 224 -9.16 -8.03 -4.51
CA LYS A 224 -9.36 -8.77 -5.76
C LYS A 224 -10.82 -8.75 -6.22
N ASP A 225 -11.75 -9.04 -5.31
CA ASP A 225 -13.18 -9.14 -5.61
C ASP A 225 -13.77 -7.79 -6.04
N GLU A 226 -13.25 -6.68 -5.50
CA GLU A 226 -13.66 -5.32 -5.88
C GLU A 226 -12.84 -4.73 -7.04
N GLY A 227 -11.89 -5.48 -7.60
CA GLY A 227 -11.02 -5.01 -8.70
C GLY A 227 -10.14 -3.81 -8.33
N LEU A 228 -9.82 -3.65 -7.04
CA LEU A 228 -9.01 -2.54 -6.54
C LEU A 228 -7.52 -2.78 -6.82
N THR A 229 -6.80 -1.69 -6.97
CA THR A 229 -5.33 -1.70 -7.02
C THR A 229 -4.76 -1.68 -5.59
N MET A 230 -3.70 -2.45 -5.33
CA MET A 230 -3.07 -2.49 -4.02
C MET A 230 -1.55 -2.43 -4.11
N VAL A 231 -0.95 -1.62 -3.24
CA VAL A 231 0.50 -1.66 -2.95
C VAL A 231 0.66 -1.88 -1.45
N PHE A 232 1.36 -2.95 -1.07
CA PHE A 232 1.63 -3.20 0.34
C PHE A 232 3.10 -3.51 0.60
N THR A 233 3.60 -3.12 1.77
CA THR A 233 4.93 -3.53 2.21
C THR A 233 4.85 -4.80 3.04
N SER A 234 5.85 -5.66 2.91
CA SER A 234 6.03 -6.83 3.77
C SER A 234 7.50 -7.09 4.03
N HIS A 235 7.81 -7.64 5.21
CA HIS A 235 9.08 -8.28 5.50
C HIS A 235 8.97 -9.81 5.42
N ASP A 236 7.75 -10.34 5.31
CA ASP A 236 7.48 -11.76 5.07
C ASP A 236 7.40 -12.03 3.56
N LEU A 237 8.38 -12.79 3.07
CA LEU A 237 8.51 -13.12 1.65
C LEU A 237 7.42 -14.08 1.18
N VAL A 238 6.97 -14.98 2.05
CA VAL A 238 5.88 -15.93 1.76
C VAL A 238 4.57 -15.17 1.56
N HIS A 239 4.26 -14.23 2.46
CA HIS A 239 3.09 -13.37 2.32
C HIS A 239 3.16 -12.50 1.05
N ALA A 240 4.34 -11.97 0.71
CA ALA A 240 4.51 -11.15 -0.48
C ALA A 240 4.17 -11.94 -1.75
N VAL A 241 4.72 -13.14 -1.91
CA VAL A 241 4.47 -13.99 -3.08
C VAL A 241 3.04 -14.52 -3.10
N LYS A 242 2.48 -14.90 -1.93
CA LYS A 242 1.12 -15.48 -1.82
C LYS A 242 0.02 -14.47 -2.15
N TYR A 243 0.17 -13.21 -1.74
CA TYR A 243 -0.91 -12.22 -1.76
C TYR A 243 -0.78 -11.12 -2.82
N ALA A 244 0.35 -11.06 -3.53
CA ALA A 244 0.56 -10.12 -4.63
C ALA A 244 0.57 -10.80 -5.99
N ASP A 245 0.32 -10.03 -7.05
CA ASP A 245 0.50 -10.45 -8.44
C ASP A 245 1.93 -10.20 -8.90
N ARG A 246 2.61 -9.21 -8.27
CA ARG A 246 3.97 -8.78 -8.58
C ARG A 246 4.71 -8.38 -7.31
N VAL A 247 5.98 -8.69 -7.25
CA VAL A 247 6.87 -8.38 -6.13
C VAL A 247 7.97 -7.47 -6.59
N ILE A 248 8.19 -6.38 -5.85
CA ILE A 248 9.28 -5.43 -6.04
C ILE A 248 10.16 -5.49 -4.80
N ALA A 249 11.44 -5.82 -4.97
CA ALA A 249 12.39 -5.90 -3.88
C ALA A 249 13.25 -4.64 -3.81
N LEU A 250 13.27 -4.03 -2.62
CA LEU A 250 14.04 -2.83 -2.32
C LEU A 250 15.24 -3.20 -1.43
N GLN A 251 16.44 -2.86 -1.86
CA GLN A 251 17.67 -3.01 -1.09
C GLN A 251 18.50 -1.72 -1.15
N ARG A 252 18.88 -1.20 0.01
CA ARG A 252 19.68 0.05 0.14
C ARG A 252 19.13 1.23 -0.68
N GLY A 253 17.80 1.31 -0.76
CA GLY A 253 17.10 2.38 -1.47
C GLY A 253 16.99 2.21 -3.00
N GLU A 254 17.38 1.07 -3.55
CA GLU A 254 17.30 0.75 -4.97
C GLU A 254 16.41 -0.48 -5.19
N ILE A 255 15.74 -0.56 -6.35
CA ILE A 255 15.00 -1.76 -6.76
C ILE A 255 16.02 -2.76 -7.30
N VAL A 256 16.06 -3.95 -6.68
CA VAL A 256 16.97 -5.04 -7.07
C VAL A 256 16.21 -6.21 -7.73
N LEU A 257 14.89 -6.27 -7.56
CA LEU A 257 14.03 -7.25 -8.23
C LEU A 257 12.69 -6.58 -8.53
N ASP A 258 12.14 -6.92 -9.69
CA ASP A 258 10.80 -6.55 -10.11
C ASP A 258 10.27 -7.67 -11.01
N ALA A 259 9.42 -8.56 -10.46
CA ALA A 259 8.99 -9.78 -11.11
C ALA A 259 7.55 -10.16 -10.73
N LEU A 260 6.90 -10.95 -11.57
CA LEU A 260 5.59 -11.53 -11.28
C LEU A 260 5.72 -12.59 -10.18
N SER A 261 4.75 -12.63 -9.26
CA SER A 261 4.84 -13.50 -8.07
C SER A 261 4.97 -14.99 -8.43
N HIS A 262 4.37 -15.43 -9.53
CA HIS A 262 4.42 -16.83 -9.98
C HIS A 262 5.78 -17.23 -10.63
N GLU A 263 6.64 -16.25 -10.92
CA GLU A 263 7.99 -16.47 -11.47
C GLU A 263 9.05 -16.52 -10.37
N ILE A 264 8.67 -16.24 -9.12
CA ILE A 264 9.60 -16.09 -8.00
C ILE A 264 9.75 -17.38 -7.22
N ASP A 265 10.96 -17.91 -7.09
CA ASP A 265 11.31 -18.88 -6.06
C ASP A 265 11.62 -18.17 -4.74
N VAL A 266 10.84 -18.50 -3.71
CA VAL A 266 11.01 -17.93 -2.36
C VAL A 266 12.40 -18.25 -1.76
N ALA A 267 13.00 -19.38 -2.14
CA ALA A 267 14.35 -19.73 -1.68
C ALA A 267 15.42 -18.82 -2.30
N GLU A 268 15.32 -18.53 -3.59
CA GLU A 268 16.18 -17.57 -4.29
C GLU A 268 15.98 -16.15 -3.74
N LEU A 269 14.72 -15.77 -3.49
CA LEU A 269 14.39 -14.47 -2.91
C LEU A 269 15.01 -14.30 -1.50
N ARG A 270 15.04 -15.35 -0.68
CA ARG A 270 15.71 -15.34 0.63
C ARG A 270 17.21 -15.11 0.50
N ALA A 271 17.83 -15.70 -0.50
CA ALA A 271 19.28 -15.53 -0.74
C ALA A 271 19.67 -14.09 -1.08
N LEU A 272 18.77 -13.29 -1.66
CA LEU A 272 19.00 -11.86 -1.92
C LEU A 272 19.04 -11.01 -0.64
N TYR A 273 18.50 -11.52 0.49
CA TYR A 273 18.41 -10.81 1.76
C TYR A 273 19.31 -11.38 2.87
N ALA A 274 20.01 -12.47 2.61
CA ALA A 274 21.01 -13.07 3.50
C ALA A 274 22.38 -12.36 3.37
#